data_4c97085fc8c83a995717152e3f876ab1
#
_entry.id   4c97085fc8c83a995717152e3f876ab1
#
_cell.length_a   1.000
_cell.length_b   1.000
_cell.length_c   1.000
_cell.angle_alpha   90.00
_cell.angle_beta   90.00
_cell.angle_gamma   90.00
#
_symmetry.space_group_name_H-M   'P 1'
#
loop_
_entity.id
_entity.type
_entity.pdbx_description
1 polymer ?
#
loop_
_entity_poly.entity_id
_entity_poly.type
_entity_poly.pdbx_seq_one_letter_code
_entity_poly.pdbx_strand_id
1 'polypeptide(L)'
;MIQAQSENVQQASSAVEQMIGNISSVNASVGKMIASFDQLKEHSNTGIANQTNVNEMILDIEQQSKILQDANLAIAGIASQTNLLAMNAAIEAAHAGEAGKGFSVVADEIRKLSATSSERSHSIGAQLAKIQETIKSVVSLSNETSSEFSLVSDNIAETGQIVAQIKNAMEEEQIGSKQIIDALQSMNDSTAEVKSASVKMSEDNSHILAEVKKLQATALTIKDSMDRMQESSAAADESSKMLSAISGDVTDSVKEIGGQIGLFKV
;
A
#
# COMPACT_ATOMS: atom_id res chain seq x y z
N MET A 1 -32.74 -17.42 0.66
CA MET A 1 -31.50 -17.47 1.46
C MET A 1 -30.33 -18.04 0.65
N ILE A 2 -30.37 -19.26 0.12
CA ILE A 2 -29.28 -19.90 -0.66
C ILE A 2 -28.95 -19.11 -1.93
N GLN A 3 -29.95 -18.59 -2.63
CA GLN A 3 -29.76 -17.73 -3.81
C GLN A 3 -28.99 -16.46 -3.48
N ALA A 4 -29.36 -15.76 -2.40
CA ALA A 4 -28.65 -14.58 -1.94
C ALA A 4 -27.18 -14.88 -1.55
N GLN A 5 -26.94 -16.07 -0.98
CA GLN A 5 -25.58 -16.50 -0.66
C GLN A 5 -24.73 -16.75 -1.92
N SER A 6 -25.30 -17.37 -2.96
CA SER A 6 -24.62 -17.55 -4.26
C SER A 6 -24.28 -16.20 -4.89
N GLU A 7 -25.20 -15.23 -4.87
CA GLU A 7 -24.97 -13.87 -5.38
C GLU A 7 -23.87 -13.15 -4.60
N ASN A 8 -23.85 -13.28 -3.27
CA ASN A 8 -22.81 -12.69 -2.42
C ASN A 8 -21.42 -13.30 -2.70
N VAL A 9 -21.34 -14.63 -2.89
CA VAL A 9 -20.09 -15.30 -3.25
C VAL A 9 -19.58 -14.80 -4.61
N GLN A 10 -20.46 -14.64 -5.59
CA GLN A 10 -20.10 -14.12 -6.92
C GLN A 10 -19.61 -12.66 -6.83
N GLN A 11 -20.28 -11.81 -6.05
CA GLN A 11 -19.84 -10.43 -5.84
C GLN A 11 -18.49 -10.36 -5.13
N ALA A 12 -18.29 -11.18 -4.09
CA ALA A 12 -17.00 -11.26 -3.40
C ALA A 12 -15.87 -11.73 -4.33
N SER A 13 -16.13 -12.72 -5.20
CA SER A 13 -15.16 -13.18 -6.20
C SER A 13 -14.75 -12.06 -7.15
N SER A 14 -15.72 -11.31 -7.69
CA SER A 14 -15.44 -10.17 -8.57
C SER A 14 -14.63 -9.06 -7.86
N ALA A 15 -14.93 -8.80 -6.57
CA ALA A 15 -14.18 -7.81 -5.78
C ALA A 15 -12.72 -8.25 -5.55
N VAL A 16 -12.48 -9.55 -5.32
CA VAL A 16 -11.11 -10.08 -5.15
C VAL A 16 -10.35 -10.08 -6.47
N GLU A 17 -10.99 -10.39 -7.60
CA GLU A 17 -10.37 -10.26 -8.92
C GLU A 17 -9.93 -8.81 -9.21
N GLN A 18 -10.77 -7.84 -8.87
CA GLN A 18 -10.42 -6.41 -8.97
C GLN A 18 -9.25 -6.06 -8.03
N MET A 19 -9.23 -6.60 -6.81
CA MET A 19 -8.13 -6.42 -5.86
C MET A 19 -6.80 -6.93 -6.45
N ILE A 20 -6.77 -8.11 -7.06
CA ILE A 20 -5.59 -8.66 -7.73
C ILE A 20 -5.12 -7.75 -8.88
N GLY A 21 -6.05 -7.20 -9.66
CA GLY A 21 -5.74 -6.21 -10.69
C GLY A 21 -5.08 -4.94 -10.12
N ASN A 22 -5.58 -4.46 -8.98
CA ASN A 22 -5.01 -3.31 -8.27
C ASN A 22 -3.60 -3.62 -7.73
N ILE A 23 -3.40 -4.79 -7.09
CA ILE A 23 -2.09 -5.24 -6.61
C ILE A 23 -1.08 -5.29 -7.75
N SER A 24 -1.46 -5.84 -8.91
CA SER A 24 -0.61 -5.87 -10.10
C SER A 24 -0.22 -4.47 -10.58
N SER A 25 -1.16 -3.53 -10.57
CA SER A 25 -0.92 -2.12 -10.93
C SER A 25 0.01 -1.41 -9.94
N VAL A 26 -0.15 -1.67 -8.64
CA VAL A 26 0.74 -1.15 -7.60
C VAL A 26 2.14 -1.74 -7.77
N ASN A 27 2.28 -3.05 -8.00
CA ASN A 27 3.57 -3.70 -8.24
C ASN A 27 4.30 -3.11 -9.45
N ALA A 28 3.58 -2.84 -10.55
CA ALA A 28 4.15 -2.17 -11.72
C ALA A 28 4.63 -0.74 -11.39
N SER A 29 3.89 -0.01 -10.55
CA SER A 29 4.26 1.34 -10.09
C SER A 29 5.48 1.31 -9.17
N VAL A 30 5.55 0.34 -8.26
CA VAL A 30 6.72 0.10 -7.40
C VAL A 30 7.96 -0.22 -8.24
N GLY A 31 7.84 -1.05 -9.27
CA GLY A 31 8.93 -1.33 -10.19
C GLY A 31 9.48 -0.08 -10.89
N LYS A 32 8.60 0.82 -11.35
CA LYS A 32 8.99 2.12 -11.93
C LYS A 32 9.67 3.02 -10.89
N MET A 33 9.18 3.01 -9.66
CA MET A 33 9.72 3.80 -8.57
C MET A 33 11.15 3.37 -8.23
N ILE A 34 11.42 2.06 -8.15
CA ILE A 34 12.77 1.52 -7.94
C ILE A 34 13.72 2.03 -9.04
N ALA A 35 13.34 1.91 -10.32
CA ALA A 35 14.16 2.39 -11.42
C ALA A 35 14.43 3.92 -11.36
N SER A 36 13.44 4.71 -10.91
CA SER A 36 13.60 6.15 -10.72
C SER A 36 14.55 6.49 -9.56
N PHE A 37 14.51 5.71 -8.47
CA PHE A 37 15.45 5.89 -7.36
C PHE A 37 16.87 5.52 -7.72
N ASP A 38 17.09 4.49 -8.54
CA ASP A 38 18.42 4.15 -9.05
C ASP A 38 19.01 5.28 -9.90
N GLN A 39 18.21 5.88 -10.78
CA GLN A 39 18.60 7.06 -11.54
C GLN A 39 18.89 8.27 -10.65
N LEU A 40 18.03 8.53 -9.66
CA LEU A 40 18.22 9.65 -8.74
C LEU A 40 19.50 9.50 -7.91
N LYS A 41 19.83 8.28 -7.49
CA LYS A 41 21.10 7.94 -6.82
C LYS A 41 22.29 8.20 -7.70
N GLU A 42 22.24 7.82 -8.97
CA GLU A 42 23.30 8.08 -9.94
C GLU A 42 23.49 9.60 -10.15
N HIS A 43 22.40 10.35 -10.30
CA HIS A 43 22.45 11.81 -10.43
C HIS A 43 23.00 12.50 -9.18
N SER A 44 22.63 12.02 -7.97
CA SER A 44 23.17 12.53 -6.72
C SER A 44 24.67 12.30 -6.62
N ASN A 45 25.16 11.09 -6.96
CA ASN A 45 26.58 10.78 -6.97
C ASN A 45 27.35 11.64 -7.97
N THR A 46 26.76 11.87 -9.14
CA THR A 46 27.34 12.78 -10.17
C THR A 46 27.40 14.22 -9.64
N GLY A 47 26.35 14.66 -8.92
CA GLY A 47 26.32 15.97 -8.26
C GLY A 47 27.45 16.13 -7.24
N ILE A 48 27.68 15.12 -6.39
CA ILE A 48 28.78 15.11 -5.43
C ILE A 48 30.15 15.19 -6.13
N ALA A 49 30.34 14.40 -7.19
CA ALA A 49 31.61 14.43 -7.97
C ALA A 49 31.85 15.78 -8.61
N ASN A 50 30.82 16.39 -9.22
CA ASN A 50 30.90 17.72 -9.80
C ASN A 50 31.21 18.79 -8.74
N GLN A 51 30.64 18.66 -7.53
CA GLN A 51 30.92 19.59 -6.44
C GLN A 51 32.36 19.48 -5.95
N THR A 52 32.94 18.28 -5.93
CA THR A 52 34.37 18.08 -5.65
C THR A 52 35.25 18.78 -6.66
N ASN A 53 34.95 18.64 -7.96
CA ASN A 53 35.66 19.32 -9.01
C ASN A 53 35.58 20.87 -8.92
N VAL A 54 34.38 21.39 -8.56
CA VAL A 54 34.17 22.81 -8.31
C VAL A 54 35.07 23.30 -7.16
N ASN A 55 35.16 22.55 -6.07
CA ASN A 55 35.99 22.88 -4.92
C ASN A 55 37.48 22.92 -5.31
N GLU A 56 37.95 21.98 -6.11
CA GLU A 56 39.34 21.98 -6.63
C GLU A 56 39.60 23.22 -7.51
N MET A 57 38.69 23.58 -8.43
CA MET A 57 38.80 24.77 -9.26
C MET A 57 38.82 26.06 -8.43
N ILE A 58 38.03 26.13 -7.35
CA ILE A 58 38.03 27.30 -6.47
C ILE A 58 39.35 27.45 -5.75
N LEU A 59 39.98 26.38 -5.26
CA LEU A 59 41.30 26.40 -4.63
C LEU A 59 42.36 26.89 -5.62
N ASP A 60 42.30 26.49 -6.89
CA ASP A 60 43.18 26.97 -7.92
C ASP A 60 43.01 28.47 -8.18
N ILE A 61 41.76 28.95 -8.25
CA ILE A 61 41.45 30.38 -8.39
C ILE A 61 41.98 31.18 -7.20
N GLU A 62 41.87 30.66 -5.97
CA GLU A 62 42.39 31.29 -4.74
C GLU A 62 43.90 31.45 -4.83
N GLN A 63 44.64 30.43 -5.27
CA GLN A 63 46.08 30.45 -5.47
C GLN A 63 46.47 31.45 -6.55
N GLN A 64 45.79 31.45 -7.69
CA GLN A 64 46.01 32.39 -8.78
C GLN A 64 45.81 33.86 -8.33
N SER A 65 44.72 34.11 -7.58
CA SER A 65 44.42 35.44 -7.02
C SER A 65 45.52 35.94 -6.09
N LYS A 66 46.09 35.05 -5.27
CA LYS A 66 47.21 35.36 -4.37
C LYS A 66 48.46 35.71 -5.14
N ILE A 67 48.82 34.97 -6.19
CA ILE A 67 49.96 35.28 -7.07
C ILE A 67 49.79 36.64 -7.73
N LEU A 68 48.57 36.96 -8.22
CA LEU A 68 48.28 38.28 -8.78
C LEU A 68 48.41 39.41 -7.75
N GLN A 69 48.01 39.18 -6.51
CA GLN A 69 48.16 40.15 -5.43
C GLN A 69 49.63 40.42 -5.14
N ASP A 70 50.48 39.42 -5.05
CA ASP A 70 51.91 39.56 -4.82
C ASP A 70 52.60 40.32 -5.99
N ALA A 71 52.22 39.99 -7.22
CA ALA A 71 52.73 40.73 -8.41
C ALA A 71 52.30 42.19 -8.42
N ASN A 72 51.03 42.47 -8.05
CA ASN A 72 50.53 43.85 -7.94
C ASN A 72 51.25 44.66 -6.87
N LEU A 73 51.54 44.03 -5.70
CA LEU A 73 52.33 44.67 -4.65
C LEU A 73 53.76 45.01 -5.12
N ALA A 74 54.37 44.12 -5.89
CA ALA A 74 55.69 44.39 -6.50
C ALA A 74 55.62 45.58 -7.46
N ILE A 75 54.59 45.64 -8.34
CA ILE A 75 54.39 46.78 -9.28
C ILE A 75 54.18 48.09 -8.46
N ALA A 76 53.40 48.10 -7.41
CA ALA A 76 53.20 49.26 -6.55
C ALA A 76 54.55 49.70 -5.93
N GLY A 77 55.37 48.76 -5.46
CA GLY A 77 56.71 49.02 -4.95
C GLY A 77 57.65 49.66 -5.98
N ILE A 78 57.68 49.09 -7.21
CA ILE A 78 58.46 49.62 -8.32
C ILE A 78 57.99 51.06 -8.67
N ALA A 79 56.69 51.29 -8.74
CA ALA A 79 56.16 52.62 -9.05
C ALA A 79 56.57 53.65 -7.97
N SER A 80 56.53 53.26 -6.70
CA SER A 80 56.96 54.11 -5.60
C SER A 80 58.46 54.44 -5.66
N GLN A 81 59.31 53.46 -5.91
CA GLN A 81 60.74 53.64 -6.09
C GLN A 81 61.04 54.52 -7.28
N THR A 82 60.38 54.30 -8.47
CA THR A 82 60.55 55.08 -9.67
C THR A 82 60.12 56.55 -9.43
N ASN A 83 59.05 56.75 -8.68
CA ASN A 83 58.62 58.11 -8.31
C ASN A 83 59.68 58.86 -7.47
N LEU A 84 60.30 58.15 -6.48
CA LEU A 84 61.44 58.75 -5.73
C LEU A 84 62.64 59.02 -6.56
N LEU A 85 63.02 58.14 -7.47
CA LEU A 85 64.13 58.34 -8.44
C LEU A 85 63.86 59.54 -9.35
N ALA A 86 62.69 59.65 -9.91
CA ALA A 86 62.28 60.76 -10.74
C ALA A 86 62.27 62.10 -9.96
N MET A 87 61.81 62.09 -8.68
CA MET A 87 61.89 63.25 -7.83
C MET A 87 63.35 63.69 -7.62
N ASN A 88 64.25 62.76 -7.34
CA ASN A 88 65.64 63.04 -7.12
C ASN A 88 66.30 63.61 -8.44
N ALA A 89 65.97 63.03 -9.59
CA ALA A 89 66.40 63.49 -10.90
C ALA A 89 65.90 64.92 -11.25
N ALA A 90 64.61 65.21 -10.85
CA ALA A 90 64.04 66.56 -11.02
C ALA A 90 64.76 67.60 -10.15
N ILE A 91 65.17 67.27 -8.97
CA ILE A 91 65.89 68.10 -8.03
C ILE A 91 67.29 68.38 -8.65
N GLU A 92 68.00 67.36 -9.12
CA GLU A 92 69.34 67.50 -9.70
C GLU A 92 69.30 68.29 -11.00
N ALA A 93 68.29 68.11 -11.85
CA ALA A 93 68.08 68.89 -13.07
C ALA A 93 67.81 70.37 -12.74
N ALA A 94 67.07 70.68 -11.67
CA ALA A 94 66.88 72.06 -11.24
C ALA A 94 68.18 72.68 -10.72
N HIS A 95 69.05 71.89 -10.10
CA HIS A 95 70.34 72.32 -9.60
C HIS A 95 71.32 72.66 -10.72
N ALA A 96 71.23 71.99 -11.88
CA ALA A 96 72.01 72.19 -13.09
C ALA A 96 71.61 73.46 -13.91
N GLY A 97 70.55 74.15 -13.51
CA GLY A 97 70.08 75.40 -14.14
C GLY A 97 69.67 75.23 -15.61
N GLU A 98 70.12 76.12 -16.47
CA GLU A 98 69.81 76.13 -17.93
C GLU A 98 70.18 74.80 -18.62
N ALA A 99 71.31 74.18 -18.24
CA ALA A 99 71.76 72.91 -18.81
C ALA A 99 70.85 71.72 -18.41
N GLY A 100 70.07 71.81 -17.32
CA GLY A 100 69.22 70.77 -16.86
C GLY A 100 67.76 70.82 -17.37
N LYS A 101 67.33 71.87 -18.06
CA LYS A 101 65.89 72.03 -18.46
C LYS A 101 65.28 70.85 -19.20
N GLY A 102 65.97 70.22 -20.13
CA GLY A 102 65.48 69.04 -20.84
C GLY A 102 65.35 67.83 -19.95
N PHE A 103 66.25 67.63 -18.96
CA PHE A 103 66.21 66.56 -18.00
C PHE A 103 65.09 66.75 -16.98
N SER A 104 64.78 68.00 -16.56
CA SER A 104 63.68 68.30 -15.68
C SER A 104 62.31 67.87 -16.27
N VAL A 105 62.04 68.16 -17.53
CA VAL A 105 60.83 67.77 -18.22
C VAL A 105 60.65 66.23 -18.25
N VAL A 106 61.74 65.49 -18.55
CA VAL A 106 61.72 64.03 -18.57
C VAL A 106 61.46 63.46 -17.12
N ALA A 107 62.13 64.03 -16.10
CA ALA A 107 61.99 63.64 -14.75
C ALA A 107 60.49 63.87 -14.21
N ASP A 108 59.95 65.03 -14.56
CA ASP A 108 58.52 65.31 -14.21
C ASP A 108 57.54 64.36 -14.91
N GLU A 109 57.81 63.99 -16.19
CA GLU A 109 56.95 63.02 -16.88
C GLU A 109 57.09 61.62 -16.31
N ILE A 110 58.28 61.16 -15.93
CA ILE A 110 58.53 59.89 -15.27
C ILE A 110 57.81 59.90 -13.88
N ARG A 111 57.89 61.00 -13.15
CA ARG A 111 57.23 61.18 -11.87
C ARG A 111 55.69 61.02 -12.00
N LYS A 112 55.09 61.66 -13.01
CA LYS A 112 53.68 61.59 -13.32
C LYS A 112 53.25 60.18 -13.74
N LEU A 113 54.01 59.47 -14.54
CA LEU A 113 53.80 58.10 -14.97
C LEU A 113 53.86 57.15 -13.74
N SER A 114 54.82 57.34 -12.84
CA SER A 114 54.97 56.50 -11.63
C SER A 114 53.86 56.76 -10.68
N ALA A 115 53.36 57.98 -10.47
CA ALA A 115 52.18 58.28 -9.65
C ALA A 115 50.94 57.63 -10.21
N THR A 116 50.71 57.71 -11.55
CA THR A 116 49.57 57.03 -12.19
C THR A 116 49.67 55.51 -12.08
N SER A 117 50.87 54.92 -12.21
CA SER A 117 51.08 53.49 -12.01
C SER A 117 50.76 53.04 -10.58
N SER A 118 51.19 53.81 -9.59
CA SER A 118 50.88 53.56 -8.17
C SER A 118 49.37 53.60 -7.90
N GLU A 119 48.68 54.61 -8.43
CA GLU A 119 47.21 54.74 -8.27
C GLU A 119 46.47 53.54 -8.91
N ARG A 120 46.91 53.12 -10.12
CA ARG A 120 46.32 51.95 -10.77
C ARG A 120 46.60 50.67 -10.00
N SER A 121 47.80 50.48 -9.45
CA SER A 121 48.15 49.35 -8.63
C SER A 121 47.26 49.30 -7.33
N HIS A 122 47.01 50.43 -6.73
CA HIS A 122 46.07 50.50 -5.61
C HIS A 122 44.65 50.09 -6.01
N SER A 123 44.15 50.53 -7.16
CA SER A 123 42.83 50.15 -7.67
C SER A 123 42.75 48.64 -7.97
N ILE A 124 43.81 48.08 -8.58
CA ILE A 124 43.90 46.62 -8.83
C ILE A 124 43.93 45.85 -7.50
N GLY A 125 44.66 46.28 -6.50
CA GLY A 125 44.70 45.70 -5.16
C GLY A 125 43.34 45.64 -4.50
N ALA A 126 42.56 46.73 -4.61
CA ALA A 126 41.20 46.75 -4.11
C ALA A 126 40.27 45.75 -4.82
N GLN A 127 40.41 45.60 -6.13
CA GLN A 127 39.65 44.61 -6.90
C GLN A 127 40.03 43.15 -6.55
N LEU A 128 41.34 42.89 -6.39
CA LEU A 128 41.83 41.57 -5.94
C LEU A 128 41.33 41.19 -4.55
N ALA A 129 41.28 42.16 -3.59
CA ALA A 129 40.71 41.94 -2.28
C ALA A 129 39.22 41.54 -2.39
N LYS A 130 38.45 42.20 -3.27
CA LYS A 130 37.05 41.86 -3.50
C LYS A 130 36.86 40.47 -4.11
N ILE A 131 37.78 40.09 -5.06
CA ILE A 131 37.80 38.75 -5.63
C ILE A 131 38.02 37.70 -4.53
N GLN A 132 38.97 37.92 -3.62
CA GLN A 132 39.23 37.01 -2.49
C GLN A 132 38.02 36.84 -1.55
N GLU A 133 37.29 37.93 -1.26
CA GLU A 133 36.07 37.88 -0.51
C GLU A 133 35.00 37.05 -1.24
N THR A 134 34.84 37.22 -2.55
CA THR A 134 33.94 36.44 -3.35
C THR A 134 34.32 34.95 -3.36
N ILE A 135 35.58 34.60 -3.48
CA ILE A 135 36.10 33.23 -3.39
C ILE A 135 35.70 32.58 -2.05
N LYS A 136 35.92 33.28 -0.93
CA LYS A 136 35.52 32.77 0.39
C LYS A 136 34.01 32.48 0.46
N SER A 137 33.19 33.35 -0.10
CA SER A 137 31.75 33.17 -0.14
C SER A 137 31.37 31.95 -1.00
N VAL A 138 32.02 31.74 -2.14
CA VAL A 138 31.81 30.59 -3.03
C VAL A 138 32.25 29.29 -2.36
N VAL A 139 33.36 29.26 -1.62
CA VAL A 139 33.81 28.10 -0.83
C VAL A 139 32.75 27.70 0.22
N SER A 140 32.21 28.69 0.94
CA SER A 140 31.16 28.44 1.94
C SER A 140 29.91 27.83 1.30
N LEU A 141 29.44 28.43 0.22
CA LEU A 141 28.26 27.92 -0.51
C LEU A 141 28.49 26.53 -1.12
N SER A 142 29.72 26.29 -1.61
CA SER A 142 30.11 24.99 -2.16
C SER A 142 30.08 23.88 -1.11
N ASN A 143 30.56 24.16 0.10
CA ASN A 143 30.50 23.22 1.21
C ASN A 143 29.06 22.94 1.68
N GLU A 144 28.21 23.96 1.71
CA GLU A 144 26.79 23.82 2.02
C GLU A 144 26.10 22.95 0.98
N THR A 145 26.34 23.21 -0.31
CA THR A 145 25.80 22.41 -1.42
C THR A 145 26.24 20.93 -1.33
N SER A 146 27.50 20.68 -0.95
CA SER A 146 28.02 19.32 -0.75
C SER A 146 27.26 18.59 0.37
N SER A 147 26.97 19.29 1.46
CA SER A 147 26.18 18.76 2.58
C SER A 147 24.75 18.42 2.16
N GLU A 148 24.12 19.30 1.36
CA GLU A 148 22.78 19.07 0.82
C GLU A 148 22.72 17.84 -0.08
N PHE A 149 23.71 17.62 -0.96
CA PHE A 149 23.78 16.40 -1.77
C PHE A 149 23.92 15.14 -0.92
N SER A 150 24.66 15.20 0.19
CA SER A 150 24.77 14.07 1.12
C SER A 150 23.41 13.75 1.76
N LEU A 151 22.68 14.77 2.23
CA LEU A 151 21.33 14.59 2.77
C LEU A 151 20.35 14.03 1.73
N VAL A 152 20.43 14.49 0.49
CA VAL A 152 19.62 13.94 -0.61
C VAL A 152 19.94 12.46 -0.82
N SER A 153 21.21 12.06 -0.78
CA SER A 153 21.62 10.66 -0.91
C SER A 153 21.08 9.77 0.22
N ASP A 154 21.12 10.27 1.45
CA ASP A 154 20.56 9.55 2.61
C ASP A 154 19.04 9.38 2.51
N ASN A 155 18.33 10.44 2.11
CA ASN A 155 16.88 10.40 1.90
C ASN A 155 16.48 9.44 0.77
N ILE A 156 17.28 9.34 -0.29
CA ILE A 156 17.08 8.37 -1.38
C ILE A 156 17.22 6.95 -0.84
N ALA A 157 18.24 6.69 0.00
CA ALA A 157 18.46 5.37 0.58
C ALA A 157 17.30 4.95 1.51
N GLU A 158 16.83 5.87 2.37
CA GLU A 158 15.69 5.63 3.26
C GLU A 158 14.41 5.36 2.46
N THR A 159 14.13 6.20 1.47
CA THR A 159 12.94 6.02 0.62
C THR A 159 13.02 4.70 -0.17
N GLY A 160 14.19 4.30 -0.61
CA GLY A 160 14.42 3.00 -1.24
C GLY A 160 14.06 1.83 -0.33
N GLN A 161 14.36 1.91 0.98
CA GLN A 161 13.96 0.90 1.95
C GLN A 161 12.43 0.82 2.11
N ILE A 162 11.74 1.97 2.16
CA ILE A 162 10.28 2.02 2.24
C ILE A 162 9.65 1.37 1.00
N VAL A 163 10.18 1.65 -0.18
CA VAL A 163 9.70 1.05 -1.44
C VAL A 163 9.88 -0.47 -1.46
N ALA A 164 11.00 -0.98 -0.92
CA ALA A 164 11.22 -2.41 -0.76
C ALA A 164 10.20 -3.05 0.20
N GLN A 165 9.85 -2.37 1.30
CA GLN A 165 8.80 -2.83 2.22
C GLN A 165 7.42 -2.87 1.54
N ILE A 166 7.08 -1.85 0.74
CA ILE A 166 5.82 -1.83 -0.03
C ILE A 166 5.77 -3.01 -0.99
N LYS A 167 6.87 -3.31 -1.69
CA LYS A 167 6.95 -4.47 -2.59
C LYS A 167 6.64 -5.79 -1.85
N ASN A 168 7.28 -6.01 -0.71
CA ASN A 168 7.06 -7.22 0.10
C ASN A 168 5.60 -7.31 0.58
N ALA A 169 5.02 -6.20 1.04
CA ALA A 169 3.62 -6.15 1.45
C ALA A 169 2.67 -6.50 0.29
N MET A 170 2.94 -6.02 -0.92
CA MET A 170 2.14 -6.35 -2.11
C MET A 170 2.26 -7.83 -2.51
N GLU A 171 3.43 -8.46 -2.33
CA GLU A 171 3.62 -9.90 -2.54
C GLU A 171 2.81 -10.72 -1.53
N GLU A 172 2.80 -10.33 -0.26
CA GLU A 172 1.97 -10.96 0.78
C GLU A 172 0.48 -10.80 0.49
N GLU A 173 0.05 -9.61 0.06
CA GLU A 173 -1.35 -9.31 -0.27
C GLU A 173 -1.81 -10.09 -1.50
N GLN A 174 -0.92 -10.33 -2.47
CA GLN A 174 -1.20 -11.19 -3.62
C GLN A 174 -1.42 -12.66 -3.20
N ILE A 175 -0.62 -13.18 -2.28
CA ILE A 175 -0.78 -14.52 -1.71
C ILE A 175 -2.10 -14.60 -0.94
N GLY A 176 -2.40 -13.63 -0.09
CA GLY A 176 -3.65 -13.56 0.66
C GLY A 176 -4.89 -13.51 -0.25
N SER A 177 -4.84 -12.71 -1.30
CA SER A 177 -5.93 -12.62 -2.29
C SER A 177 -6.19 -13.95 -2.98
N LYS A 178 -5.14 -14.72 -3.30
CA LYS A 178 -5.26 -16.05 -3.88
C LYS A 178 -5.94 -17.03 -2.92
N GLN A 179 -5.57 -16.99 -1.63
CA GLN A 179 -6.22 -17.82 -0.60
C GLN A 179 -7.71 -17.49 -0.44
N ILE A 180 -8.08 -16.20 -0.59
CA ILE A 180 -9.50 -15.80 -0.55
C ILE A 180 -10.25 -16.38 -1.77
N ILE A 181 -9.66 -16.40 -2.96
CA ILE A 181 -10.27 -17.04 -4.15
C ILE A 181 -10.52 -18.52 -3.89
N ASP A 182 -9.55 -19.25 -3.36
CA ASP A 182 -9.69 -20.68 -3.06
C ASP A 182 -10.80 -20.93 -2.02
N ALA A 183 -10.91 -20.06 -1.02
CA ALA A 183 -11.98 -20.11 -0.02
C ALA A 183 -13.36 -19.80 -0.63
N LEU A 184 -13.46 -18.81 -1.53
CA LEU A 184 -14.69 -18.47 -2.25
C LEU A 184 -15.14 -19.61 -3.18
N GLN A 185 -14.22 -20.31 -3.83
CA GLN A 185 -14.53 -21.49 -4.63
C GLN A 185 -15.11 -22.58 -3.76
N SER A 186 -14.51 -22.89 -2.61
CA SER A 186 -15.02 -23.88 -1.65
C SER A 186 -16.40 -23.49 -1.11
N MET A 187 -16.64 -22.19 -0.88
CA MET A 187 -17.96 -21.67 -0.46
C MET A 187 -19.00 -21.81 -1.57
N ASN A 188 -18.63 -21.61 -2.83
CA ASN A 188 -19.51 -21.82 -3.98
C ASN A 188 -19.94 -23.30 -4.08
N ASP A 189 -18.99 -24.23 -3.95
CA ASP A 189 -19.24 -25.65 -3.99
C ASP A 189 -20.17 -26.10 -2.83
N SER A 190 -19.89 -25.62 -1.62
CA SER A 190 -20.76 -25.86 -0.43
C SER A 190 -22.17 -25.28 -0.62
N THR A 191 -22.29 -24.11 -1.25
CA THR A 191 -23.59 -23.49 -1.54
C THR A 191 -24.39 -24.34 -2.54
N ALA A 192 -23.74 -24.94 -3.53
CA ALA A 192 -24.37 -25.85 -4.48
C ALA A 192 -24.84 -27.14 -3.80
N GLU A 193 -24.06 -27.71 -2.87
CA GLU A 193 -24.46 -28.88 -2.09
C GLU A 193 -25.69 -28.59 -1.19
N VAL A 194 -25.67 -27.45 -0.48
CA VAL A 194 -26.81 -27.03 0.36
C VAL A 194 -28.06 -26.81 -0.48
N LYS A 195 -27.94 -26.24 -1.69
CA LYS A 195 -29.05 -26.09 -2.63
C LYS A 195 -29.63 -27.45 -3.03
N SER A 196 -28.79 -28.42 -3.39
CA SER A 196 -29.19 -29.78 -3.74
C SER A 196 -29.90 -30.48 -2.57
N ALA A 197 -29.32 -30.41 -1.36
CA ALA A 197 -29.92 -30.96 -0.15
C ALA A 197 -31.27 -30.34 0.17
N SER A 198 -31.45 -29.03 -0.04
CA SER A 198 -32.72 -28.32 0.17
C SER A 198 -33.82 -28.77 -0.79
N VAL A 199 -33.46 -28.99 -2.06
CA VAL A 199 -34.41 -29.54 -3.06
C VAL A 199 -34.85 -30.93 -2.64
N LYS A 200 -33.93 -31.83 -2.29
CA LYS A 200 -34.25 -33.18 -1.81
C LYS A 200 -35.10 -33.15 -0.55
N MET A 201 -34.79 -32.28 0.39
CA MET A 201 -35.61 -32.12 1.63
C MET A 201 -37.05 -31.69 1.28
N SER A 202 -37.25 -30.85 0.27
CA SER A 202 -38.59 -30.44 -0.19
C SER A 202 -39.35 -31.61 -0.83
N GLU A 203 -38.69 -32.46 -1.58
CA GLU A 203 -39.26 -33.72 -2.13
C GLU A 203 -39.64 -34.68 -1.02
N ASP A 204 -38.72 -34.96 -0.09
CA ASP A 204 -38.94 -35.85 1.05
C ASP A 204 -40.10 -35.36 1.93
N ASN A 205 -40.22 -34.05 2.20
CA ASN A 205 -41.34 -33.45 2.91
C ASN A 205 -42.66 -33.65 2.17
N SER A 206 -42.68 -33.58 0.85
CA SER A 206 -43.87 -33.85 0.04
C SER A 206 -44.29 -35.31 0.16
N HIS A 207 -43.35 -36.24 0.18
CA HIS A 207 -43.61 -37.66 0.42
C HIS A 207 -44.17 -37.92 1.83
N ILE A 208 -43.56 -37.31 2.87
CA ILE A 208 -44.02 -37.42 4.25
C ILE A 208 -45.47 -36.92 4.38
N LEU A 209 -45.82 -35.78 3.74
CA LEU A 209 -47.18 -35.25 3.73
C LEU A 209 -48.16 -36.20 3.07
N ALA A 210 -47.78 -36.91 1.97
CA ALA A 210 -48.59 -37.91 1.32
C ALA A 210 -48.83 -39.13 2.25
N GLU A 211 -47.79 -39.66 2.90
CA GLU A 211 -47.91 -40.75 3.87
C GLU A 211 -48.74 -40.40 5.12
N VAL A 212 -48.62 -39.16 5.63
CA VAL A 212 -49.48 -38.68 6.75
C VAL A 212 -50.93 -38.63 6.34
N LYS A 213 -51.28 -38.21 5.12
CA LYS A 213 -52.66 -38.25 4.61
C LYS A 213 -53.20 -39.70 4.51
N LYS A 214 -52.34 -40.63 4.06
CA LYS A 214 -52.70 -42.07 3.96
C LYS A 214 -52.92 -42.68 5.35
N LEU A 215 -52.06 -42.33 6.34
CA LEU A 215 -52.27 -42.73 7.73
C LEU A 215 -53.59 -42.19 8.29
N GLN A 216 -53.94 -40.93 8.01
CA GLN A 216 -55.21 -40.32 8.43
C GLN A 216 -56.42 -41.06 7.81
N ALA A 217 -56.35 -41.40 6.51
CA ALA A 217 -57.43 -42.22 5.86
C ALA A 217 -57.52 -43.62 6.48
N THR A 218 -56.40 -44.28 6.76
CA THR A 218 -56.38 -45.61 7.42
C THR A 218 -56.97 -45.54 8.85
N ALA A 219 -56.64 -44.49 9.62
CA ALA A 219 -57.21 -44.28 10.94
C ALA A 219 -58.75 -44.12 10.92
N LEU A 220 -59.29 -43.42 9.91
CA LEU A 220 -60.75 -43.31 9.69
C LEU A 220 -61.38 -44.66 9.37
N THR A 221 -60.74 -45.47 8.52
CA THR A 221 -61.22 -46.82 8.20
C THR A 221 -61.21 -47.76 9.44
N ILE A 222 -60.18 -47.66 10.27
CA ILE A 222 -60.07 -48.38 11.51
C ILE A 222 -61.24 -48.00 12.46
N LYS A 223 -61.51 -46.68 12.58
CA LYS A 223 -62.63 -46.17 13.38
C LYS A 223 -63.94 -46.75 12.86
N ASP A 224 -64.22 -46.68 11.55
CA ASP A 224 -65.47 -47.28 10.99
C ASP A 224 -65.55 -48.78 11.27
N SER A 225 -64.48 -49.51 11.16
CA SER A 225 -64.43 -50.96 11.51
C SER A 225 -64.65 -51.21 12.98
N MET A 226 -64.18 -50.37 13.87
CA MET A 226 -64.42 -50.44 15.31
C MET A 226 -65.89 -50.18 15.60
N ASP A 227 -66.54 -49.19 15.04
CA ASP A 227 -67.94 -48.85 15.17
C ASP A 227 -68.82 -50.06 14.72
N ARG A 228 -68.50 -50.66 13.53
CA ARG A 228 -69.19 -51.89 13.06
C ARG A 228 -68.95 -53.09 13.95
N MET A 229 -67.80 -53.27 14.55
CA MET A 229 -67.52 -54.34 15.55
C MET A 229 -68.35 -54.19 16.81
N GLN A 230 -68.54 -52.93 17.27
CA GLN A 230 -69.38 -52.62 18.44
C GLN A 230 -70.80 -52.95 18.14
N GLU A 231 -71.37 -52.64 16.97
CA GLU A 231 -72.70 -53.04 16.53
C GLU A 231 -72.86 -54.60 16.51
N SER A 232 -71.88 -55.27 15.86
CA SER A 232 -71.87 -56.73 15.79
C SER A 232 -71.80 -57.42 17.19
N SER A 233 -70.98 -56.81 18.08
CA SER A 233 -70.92 -57.31 19.51
C SER A 233 -72.26 -57.17 20.25
N ALA A 234 -72.93 -56.02 20.05
CA ALA A 234 -74.26 -55.80 20.65
C ALA A 234 -75.32 -56.82 20.13
N ALA A 235 -75.32 -57.08 18.81
CA ALA A 235 -76.18 -58.10 18.20
C ALA A 235 -75.85 -59.52 18.67
N ALA A 236 -74.59 -59.84 18.90
CA ALA A 236 -74.19 -61.13 19.51
C ALA A 236 -74.62 -61.25 20.92
N ASP A 237 -74.55 -60.20 21.72
CA ASP A 237 -75.07 -60.19 23.14
C ASP A 237 -76.57 -60.40 23.12
N GLU A 238 -77.32 -59.75 22.25
CA GLU A 238 -78.75 -59.91 22.14
C GLU A 238 -79.12 -61.35 21.69
N SER A 239 -78.42 -61.90 20.73
CA SER A 239 -78.59 -63.32 20.29
C SER A 239 -78.27 -64.31 21.40
N SER A 240 -77.25 -64.03 22.22
CA SER A 240 -76.92 -64.84 23.42
C SER A 240 -78.03 -64.84 24.52
N LYS A 241 -78.61 -63.67 24.70
CA LYS A 241 -79.76 -63.53 25.65
C LYS A 241 -80.97 -64.28 25.12
N MET A 242 -81.25 -64.22 23.82
CA MET A 242 -82.36 -65.00 23.18
C MET A 242 -82.10 -66.50 23.24
N LEU A 243 -80.93 -66.99 22.99
CA LEU A 243 -80.51 -68.38 23.16
C LEU A 243 -80.64 -68.84 24.60
N SER A 244 -80.28 -68.00 25.58
CA SER A 244 -80.45 -68.31 26.95
C SER A 244 -81.95 -68.44 27.37
N ALA A 245 -82.80 -67.58 26.82
CA ALA A 245 -84.26 -67.66 27.02
C ALA A 245 -84.86 -68.95 26.41
N ILE A 246 -84.52 -69.26 25.14
CA ILE A 246 -84.93 -70.50 24.47
C ILE A 246 -84.41 -71.71 25.24
N SER A 247 -83.18 -71.73 25.71
CA SER A 247 -82.67 -72.84 26.56
C SER A 247 -83.47 -72.99 27.88
N GLY A 248 -83.85 -71.85 28.44
CA GLY A 248 -84.79 -71.86 29.61
C GLY A 248 -86.16 -72.51 29.28
N ASP A 249 -86.80 -72.05 28.22
CA ASP A 249 -88.09 -72.59 27.73
C ASP A 249 -88.03 -74.06 27.41
N VAL A 250 -86.92 -74.50 26.73
CA VAL A 250 -86.68 -75.92 26.44
C VAL A 250 -86.52 -76.72 27.76
N THR A 251 -85.80 -76.21 28.72
CA THR A 251 -85.57 -76.83 30.02
C THR A 251 -86.92 -77.01 30.76
N ASP A 252 -87.74 -75.97 30.73
CA ASP A 252 -89.07 -76.03 31.37
C ASP A 252 -90.01 -76.97 30.63
N SER A 253 -89.98 -76.99 29.28
CA SER A 253 -90.72 -77.94 28.46
C SER A 253 -90.33 -79.42 28.76
N VAL A 254 -89.03 -79.67 28.88
CA VAL A 254 -88.48 -80.99 29.23
C VAL A 254 -88.93 -81.43 30.64
N LYS A 255 -88.99 -80.50 31.61
CA LYS A 255 -89.52 -80.77 32.93
C LYS A 255 -91.00 -81.09 32.89
N GLU A 256 -91.80 -80.33 32.14
CA GLU A 256 -93.18 -80.52 31.96
C GLU A 256 -93.52 -81.93 31.37
N ILE A 257 -92.80 -82.27 30.24
CA ILE A 257 -92.89 -83.61 29.65
C ILE A 257 -92.45 -84.68 30.63
N GLY A 258 -91.38 -84.48 31.37
CA GLY A 258 -90.94 -85.41 32.42
C GLY A 258 -91.95 -85.58 33.52
N GLY A 259 -92.66 -84.51 33.90
CA GLY A 259 -93.76 -84.53 34.79
C GLY A 259 -94.95 -85.34 34.26
N GLN A 260 -95.32 -85.16 33.03
CA GLN A 260 -96.39 -85.91 32.36
C GLN A 260 -96.06 -87.42 32.20
N ILE A 261 -94.80 -87.74 31.83
CA ILE A 261 -94.35 -89.14 31.76
C ILE A 261 -94.38 -89.82 33.18
N GLY A 262 -94.07 -89.06 34.21
CA GLY A 262 -94.16 -89.55 35.58
C GLY A 262 -95.59 -89.91 36.02
N LEU A 263 -96.57 -89.28 35.39
CA LEU A 263 -97.97 -89.57 35.64
C LEU A 263 -98.47 -90.90 34.93
N PHE A 264 -97.69 -91.40 33.97
CA PHE A 264 -98.00 -92.64 33.22
C PHE A 264 -97.32 -93.89 33.85
N LYS A 265 -96.74 -93.85 35.04
CA LYS A 265 -96.34 -95.08 35.70
C LYS A 265 -97.49 -95.69 36.37
N VAL A 266 -97.92 -96.71 35.73
CA VAL A 266 -98.72 -97.76 36.32
C VAL A 266 -97.80 -98.80 36.83
#